data_b0af40f9aac947cc044e62dedac48844
#
_entry.id   b0af40f9aac947cc044e62dedac48844
#
_cell.length_a   1.000
_cell.length_b   1.000
_cell.length_c   1.000
_cell.angle_alpha   90.00
_cell.angle_beta   90.00
_cell.angle_gamma   90.00
#
_symmetry.space_group_name_H-M   'P 1'
#
loop_
_entity.id
_entity.type
_entity.pdbx_description
1 polymer ?
#
loop_
_entity_poly.entity_id
_entity_poly.type
_entity_poly.pdbx_seq_one_letter_code
_entity_poly.pdbx_strand_id
1 'polypeptide(L)'
;MPALSADDQAAIASLWERMGEAVATKDGEAIGALYAEDADLVGTDGTVLHGRQQIADYYDVELHRKYANIEMTDVKFDLPRSISNDVAILNGTWIVHGLRPEAFRVRSTMIIRRDPEGWRYVATRYMAAMPS
;
A
#
# COMPACT_ATOMS: atom_id res chain seq x y z
N MET A 1 3.61 -14.66 21.05
CA MET A 1 3.33 -14.37 19.64
C MET A 1 4.39 -15.02 18.76
N PRO A 2 3.99 -15.81 17.78
CA PRO A 2 4.98 -16.33 16.84
C PRO A 2 5.58 -15.18 16.04
N ALA A 3 6.88 -15.20 15.89
CA ALA A 3 7.55 -14.27 14.99
C ALA A 3 7.29 -14.71 13.54
N LEU A 4 7.27 -13.76 12.62
CA LEU A 4 7.20 -14.05 11.19
C LEU A 4 8.48 -14.78 10.77
N SER A 5 8.35 -15.82 9.95
CA SER A 5 9.50 -16.49 9.39
C SER A 5 10.24 -15.58 8.40
N ALA A 6 11.49 -15.95 8.08
CA ALA A 6 12.25 -15.22 7.07
C ALA A 6 11.51 -15.24 5.70
N ASP A 7 10.88 -16.36 5.36
CA ASP A 7 10.10 -16.48 4.13
C ASP A 7 8.88 -15.56 4.15
N ASP A 8 8.18 -15.47 5.27
CA ASP A 8 7.04 -14.58 5.40
C ASP A 8 7.46 -13.11 5.30
N GLN A 9 8.55 -12.75 5.96
CA GLN A 9 9.07 -11.38 5.88
C GLN A 9 9.45 -11.02 4.45
N ALA A 10 10.09 -11.93 3.73
CA ALA A 10 10.45 -11.73 2.31
C ALA A 10 9.21 -11.59 1.42
N ALA A 11 8.18 -12.41 1.66
CA ALA A 11 6.94 -12.35 0.91
C ALA A 11 6.21 -11.02 1.14
N ILE A 12 6.19 -10.54 2.38
CA ILE A 12 5.58 -9.25 2.72
C ILE A 12 6.36 -8.09 2.08
N ALA A 13 7.69 -8.14 2.14
CA ALA A 13 8.53 -7.13 1.50
C ALA A 13 8.30 -7.08 -0.01
N SER A 14 8.09 -8.23 -0.64
CA SER A 14 7.85 -8.29 -2.09
C SER A 14 6.55 -7.62 -2.51
N LEU A 15 5.55 -7.52 -1.61
CA LEU A 15 4.31 -6.81 -1.92
C LEU A 15 4.59 -5.33 -2.21
N TRP A 16 5.45 -4.71 -1.42
CA TRP A 16 5.81 -3.31 -1.63
C TRP A 16 6.64 -3.11 -2.89
N GLU A 17 7.55 -4.03 -3.18
CA GLU A 17 8.34 -3.97 -4.41
C GLU A 17 7.43 -4.05 -5.64
N ARG A 18 6.47 -4.97 -5.63
CA ARG A 18 5.49 -5.11 -6.72
C ARG A 18 4.57 -3.90 -6.81
N MET A 19 4.23 -3.29 -5.67
CA MET A 19 3.47 -2.05 -5.65
C MET A 19 4.23 -0.94 -6.38
N GLY A 20 5.51 -0.77 -6.10
CA GLY A 20 6.36 0.21 -6.76
C GLY A 20 6.42 0.00 -8.27
N GLU A 21 6.56 -1.24 -8.73
CA GLU A 21 6.55 -1.57 -10.16
C GLU A 21 5.21 -1.24 -10.81
N ALA A 22 4.11 -1.59 -10.14
CA ALA A 22 2.77 -1.35 -10.66
C ALA A 22 2.48 0.16 -10.78
N VAL A 23 2.93 0.94 -9.81
CA VAL A 23 2.81 2.41 -9.87
C VAL A 23 3.66 2.97 -11.01
N ALA A 24 4.91 2.50 -11.14
CA ALA A 24 5.82 2.97 -12.19
C ALA A 24 5.31 2.67 -13.60
N THR A 25 4.65 1.53 -13.78
CA THR A 25 4.07 1.12 -15.07
C THR A 25 2.61 1.56 -15.23
N LYS A 26 2.05 2.24 -14.23
CA LYS A 26 0.66 2.73 -14.22
C LYS A 26 -0.36 1.63 -14.46
N ASP A 27 -0.16 0.50 -13.79
CA ASP A 27 -0.95 -0.71 -13.95
C ASP A 27 -1.88 -0.92 -12.74
N GLY A 28 -3.12 -0.45 -12.86
CA GLY A 28 -4.12 -0.56 -11.80
C GLY A 28 -4.48 -2.01 -11.46
N GLU A 29 -4.55 -2.89 -12.46
CA GLU A 29 -4.82 -4.30 -12.23
C GLU A 29 -3.72 -4.96 -11.38
N ALA A 30 -2.47 -4.62 -11.66
CA ALA A 30 -1.34 -5.13 -10.88
C ALA A 30 -1.39 -4.64 -9.43
N ILE A 31 -1.83 -3.40 -9.20
CA ILE A 31 -2.04 -2.89 -7.84
C ILE A 31 -3.15 -3.68 -7.14
N GLY A 32 -4.28 -3.85 -7.80
CA GLY A 32 -5.41 -4.59 -7.24
C GLY A 32 -5.04 -6.02 -6.87
N ALA A 33 -4.21 -6.67 -7.67
CA ALA A 33 -3.76 -8.04 -7.42
C ALA A 33 -2.98 -8.20 -6.11
N LEU A 34 -2.46 -7.13 -5.55
CA LEU A 34 -1.74 -7.14 -4.27
C LEU A 34 -2.69 -7.09 -3.07
N TYR A 35 -3.97 -6.85 -3.31
CA TYR A 35 -5.02 -6.73 -2.30
C TYR A 35 -5.89 -7.97 -2.26
N ALA A 36 -6.37 -8.33 -1.07
CA ALA A 36 -7.38 -9.37 -0.90
C ALA A 36 -8.71 -8.91 -1.53
N GLU A 37 -9.57 -9.86 -1.88
CA GLU A 37 -10.88 -9.54 -2.48
C GLU A 37 -11.73 -8.64 -1.61
N ASP A 38 -11.66 -8.83 -0.28
CA ASP A 38 -12.42 -8.07 0.72
C ASP A 38 -11.67 -6.88 1.29
N ALA A 39 -10.58 -6.45 0.65
CA ALA A 39 -9.74 -5.37 1.14
C ALA A 39 -10.44 -4.01 1.11
N ASP A 40 -9.95 -3.08 1.92
CA ASP A 40 -10.33 -1.68 1.81
C ASP A 40 -9.10 -0.76 1.88
N LEU A 41 -9.27 0.44 1.38
CA LEU A 41 -8.20 1.43 1.34
C LEU A 41 -8.79 2.81 1.60
N VAL A 42 -8.11 3.59 2.44
CA VAL A 42 -8.44 5.00 2.65
C VAL A 42 -7.23 5.84 2.26
N GLY A 43 -7.42 6.74 1.31
CA GLY A 43 -6.39 7.65 0.82
C GLY A 43 -6.23 8.90 1.65
N THR A 44 -5.18 9.68 1.35
CA THR A 44 -4.87 10.91 2.09
C THR A 44 -5.93 12.01 1.92
N ASP A 45 -6.73 11.93 0.88
CA ASP A 45 -7.83 12.87 0.62
C ASP A 45 -9.18 12.39 1.14
N GLY A 46 -9.19 11.26 1.86
CA GLY A 46 -10.41 10.68 2.38
C GLY A 46 -11.14 9.73 1.42
N THR A 47 -10.61 9.51 0.22
CA THR A 47 -11.17 8.52 -0.71
C THR A 47 -11.21 7.16 -0.03
N VAL A 48 -12.36 6.49 -0.09
CA VAL A 48 -12.56 5.14 0.48
C VAL A 48 -12.88 4.16 -0.66
N LEU A 49 -12.10 3.10 -0.74
CA LEU A 49 -12.27 2.06 -1.76
C LEU A 49 -12.53 0.72 -1.07
N HIS A 50 -13.50 -0.03 -1.57
CA HIS A 50 -13.86 -1.34 -1.06
C HIS A 50 -13.67 -2.40 -2.14
N GLY A 51 -12.89 -3.41 -1.82
CA GLY A 51 -12.69 -4.57 -2.67
C GLY A 51 -11.57 -4.38 -3.70
N ARG A 52 -10.99 -5.50 -4.06
CA ARG A 52 -9.86 -5.57 -5.02
C ARG A 52 -10.19 -4.87 -6.33
N GLN A 53 -11.38 -5.12 -6.89
CA GLN A 53 -11.72 -4.58 -8.20
C GLN A 53 -11.90 -3.07 -8.16
N GLN A 54 -12.52 -2.54 -7.12
CA GLN A 54 -12.68 -1.09 -6.97
C GLN A 54 -11.33 -0.40 -6.85
N ILE A 55 -10.39 -1.02 -6.13
CA ILE A 55 -9.03 -0.51 -5.99
C ILE A 55 -8.32 -0.51 -7.34
N ALA A 56 -8.42 -1.62 -8.09
CA ALA A 56 -7.81 -1.74 -9.41
C ALA A 56 -8.36 -0.68 -10.38
N ASP A 57 -9.67 -0.54 -10.44
CA ASP A 57 -10.33 0.41 -11.34
C ASP A 57 -9.95 1.86 -11.01
N TYR A 58 -9.90 2.20 -9.73
CA TYR A 58 -9.51 3.54 -9.29
C TYR A 58 -8.10 3.88 -9.77
N TYR A 59 -7.14 3.02 -9.50
CA TYR A 59 -5.75 3.30 -9.88
C TYR A 59 -5.51 3.21 -11.38
N ASP A 60 -6.27 2.39 -12.08
CA ASP A 60 -6.16 2.30 -13.55
C ASP A 60 -6.48 3.65 -14.21
N VAL A 61 -7.39 4.41 -13.63
CA VAL A 61 -7.72 5.77 -14.09
C VAL A 61 -6.76 6.79 -13.50
N GLU A 62 -6.60 6.79 -12.19
CA GLU A 62 -5.93 7.87 -11.46
C GLU A 62 -4.41 7.89 -11.64
N LEU A 63 -3.77 6.77 -11.96
CA LEU A 63 -2.34 6.75 -12.28
C LEU A 63 -2.02 7.49 -13.58
N HIS A 64 -3.02 7.67 -14.45
CA HIS A 64 -2.88 8.43 -15.68
C HIS A 64 -3.39 9.87 -15.54
N ARG A 65 -3.95 10.24 -14.39
CA ARG A 65 -4.58 11.54 -14.17
C ARG A 65 -4.04 12.20 -12.89
N LYS A 66 -4.62 11.88 -11.75
CA LYS A 66 -4.31 12.50 -10.46
C LYS A 66 -2.87 12.19 -10.01
N TYR A 67 -2.45 10.96 -10.21
CA TYR A 67 -1.12 10.48 -9.80
C TYR A 67 -0.13 10.37 -10.96
N ALA A 68 -0.40 11.04 -12.08
CA ALA A 68 0.42 10.90 -13.29
C ALA A 68 1.90 11.25 -13.09
N ASN A 69 2.18 12.16 -12.16
CA ASN A 69 3.54 12.63 -11.89
C ASN A 69 4.02 12.25 -10.49
N ILE A 70 3.36 11.28 -9.86
CA ILE A 70 3.70 10.92 -8.49
C ILE A 70 5.09 10.29 -8.40
N GLU A 71 5.83 10.71 -7.39
CA GLU A 71 7.13 10.13 -7.05
C GLU A 71 7.21 10.02 -5.53
N MET A 72 7.72 8.90 -5.05
CA MET A 72 7.90 8.67 -3.61
C MET A 72 9.38 8.60 -3.28
N THR A 73 9.80 9.35 -2.26
CA THR A 73 11.18 9.37 -1.77
C THR A 73 11.20 9.12 -0.26
N ASP A 74 12.40 8.88 0.28
CA ASP A 74 12.60 8.64 1.72
C ASP A 74 11.68 7.55 2.27
N VAL A 75 11.53 6.46 1.52
CA VAL A 75 10.65 5.35 1.91
C VAL A 75 11.31 4.58 3.04
N LYS A 76 10.60 4.46 4.16
CA LYS A 76 11.06 3.72 5.34
C LYS A 76 9.91 2.87 5.88
N PHE A 77 10.21 1.61 6.16
CA PHE A 77 9.25 0.70 6.78
C PHE A 77 9.81 0.16 8.08
N ASP A 78 8.93 0.06 9.08
CA ASP A 78 9.22 -0.75 10.26
C ASP A 78 9.20 -2.23 9.85
N LEU A 79 9.84 -3.08 10.65
CA LEU A 79 9.70 -4.52 10.44
C LEU A 79 8.22 -4.91 10.62
N PRO A 80 7.70 -5.80 9.78
CA PRO A 80 6.33 -6.28 9.96
C PRO A 80 6.15 -6.89 11.35
N ARG A 81 5.04 -6.58 12.00
CA ARG A 81 4.71 -7.12 13.32
C ARG A 81 3.60 -8.16 13.18
N SER A 82 3.87 -9.36 13.64
CA SER A 82 2.87 -10.43 13.63
C SER A 82 1.75 -10.12 14.64
N ILE A 83 0.50 -10.23 14.19
CA ILE A 83 -0.68 -10.17 15.05
C ILE A 83 -1.17 -11.58 15.33
N SER A 84 -1.07 -12.45 14.33
CA SER A 84 -1.35 -13.88 14.44
C SER A 84 -0.48 -14.61 13.42
N ASN A 85 -0.63 -15.93 13.29
CA ASN A 85 0.11 -16.71 12.30
C ASN A 85 -0.16 -16.24 10.86
N ASP A 86 -1.33 -15.67 10.62
CA ASP A 86 -1.80 -15.33 9.29
C ASP A 86 -2.04 -13.84 9.08
N VAL A 87 -1.76 -13.00 10.08
CA VAL A 87 -2.01 -11.56 10.00
C VAL A 87 -0.81 -10.79 10.54
N ALA A 88 -0.38 -9.79 9.79
CA ALA A 88 0.70 -8.88 10.18
C ALA A 88 0.29 -7.43 9.94
N ILE A 89 0.95 -6.53 10.65
CA ILE A 89 0.79 -5.09 10.45
C ILE A 89 2.12 -4.51 9.98
N LEU A 90 2.05 -3.63 9.00
CA LEU A 90 3.23 -2.95 8.43
C LEU A 90 3.00 -1.45 8.46
N ASN A 91 3.92 -0.72 9.08
CA ASN A 91 3.89 0.74 9.11
C ASN A 91 5.04 1.29 8.27
N GLY A 92 4.76 2.35 7.52
CA GLY A 92 5.77 2.99 6.71
C GLY A 92 5.55 4.49 6.60
N THR A 93 6.59 5.20 6.18
CA THR A 93 6.54 6.62 5.88
C THR A 93 7.31 6.88 4.59
N TRP A 94 6.86 7.89 3.86
CA TRP A 94 7.59 8.37 2.68
C TRP A 94 7.19 9.81 2.37
N ILE A 95 7.91 10.43 1.46
CA ILE A 95 7.59 11.76 0.96
C ILE A 95 7.00 11.62 -0.44
N VAL A 96 5.88 12.28 -0.67
CA VAL A 96 5.19 12.28 -1.96
C VAL A 96 5.47 13.58 -2.68
N HIS A 97 5.90 13.46 -3.94
CA HIS A 97 6.12 14.56 -4.87
C HIS A 97 5.15 14.43 -6.04
N GLY A 98 4.83 15.54 -6.67
CA GLY A 98 4.04 15.54 -7.91
C GLY A 98 2.54 15.40 -7.75
N LEU A 99 2.03 15.40 -6.53
CA LEU A 99 0.59 15.34 -6.25
C LEU A 99 0.02 16.70 -5.85
N ARG A 100 0.80 17.48 -5.10
CA ARG A 100 0.51 18.84 -4.67
C ARG A 100 1.68 19.74 -5.07
N PRO A 101 1.50 21.07 -5.07
CA PRO A 101 2.63 21.99 -5.36
C PRO A 101 3.84 21.73 -4.49
N GLU A 102 3.64 21.38 -3.21
CA GLU A 102 4.72 21.06 -2.31
C GLU A 102 4.71 19.57 -1.96
N ALA A 103 5.89 19.00 -1.81
CA ALA A 103 6.03 17.63 -1.33
C ALA A 103 5.52 17.54 0.11
N PHE A 104 5.00 16.38 0.48
CA PHE A 104 4.48 16.17 1.82
C PHE A 104 4.73 14.75 2.29
N ARG A 105 4.77 14.57 3.62
CA ARG A 105 5.01 13.28 4.23
C ARG A 105 3.70 12.50 4.34
N VAL A 106 3.78 11.23 4.00
CA VAL A 106 2.68 10.27 4.18
C VAL A 106 3.12 9.24 5.22
N ARG A 107 2.21 8.90 6.11
CA ARG A 107 2.34 7.75 7.00
C ARG A 107 1.29 6.73 6.59
N SER A 108 1.70 5.47 6.50
CA SER A 108 0.78 4.40 6.14
C SER A 108 0.75 3.32 7.21
N THR A 109 -0.41 2.72 7.38
CA THR A 109 -0.59 1.48 8.13
C THR A 109 -1.31 0.50 7.23
N MET A 110 -0.75 -0.69 7.09
CA MET A 110 -1.30 -1.74 6.26
C MET A 110 -1.46 -3.01 7.07
N ILE A 111 -2.64 -3.62 7.00
CA ILE A 111 -2.89 -4.95 7.55
C ILE A 111 -2.73 -5.93 6.40
N ILE A 112 -1.94 -6.96 6.63
CA ILE A 112 -1.58 -7.95 5.63
C ILE A 112 -2.01 -9.32 6.14
N ARG A 113 -2.66 -10.10 5.29
CA ARG A 113 -3.17 -11.42 5.65
C ARG A 113 -2.65 -12.48 4.69
N ARG A 114 -2.37 -13.67 5.24
CA ARG A 114 -2.06 -14.84 4.44
C ARG A 114 -3.37 -15.42 3.89
N ASP A 115 -3.57 -15.31 2.60
CA ASP A 115 -4.70 -15.90 1.88
C ASP A 115 -4.22 -17.14 1.11
N PRO A 116 -5.13 -17.96 0.56
CA PRO A 116 -4.70 -19.08 -0.28
C PRO A 116 -3.78 -18.68 -1.44
N GLU A 117 -3.91 -17.45 -1.93
CA GLU A 117 -3.07 -16.91 -3.00
C GLU A 117 -1.70 -16.41 -2.50
N GLY A 118 -1.48 -16.37 -1.17
CA GLY A 118 -0.30 -15.79 -0.54
C GLY A 118 -0.64 -14.56 0.28
N TRP A 119 0.38 -13.85 0.73
CA TRP A 119 0.17 -12.63 1.50
C TRP A 119 -0.43 -11.53 0.64
N ARG A 120 -1.45 -10.84 1.17
CA ARG A 120 -2.17 -9.76 0.48
C ARG A 120 -2.51 -8.65 1.46
N TYR A 121 -2.56 -7.42 0.97
CA TYR A 121 -3.08 -6.29 1.76
C TYR A 121 -4.57 -6.48 1.98
N VAL A 122 -5.03 -6.30 3.23
CA VAL A 122 -6.45 -6.36 3.60
C VAL A 122 -6.99 -4.98 3.91
N ALA A 123 -6.17 -4.14 4.50
CA ALA A 123 -6.55 -2.77 4.83
C ALA A 123 -5.33 -1.87 4.65
N THR A 124 -5.52 -0.73 4.03
CA THR A 124 -4.50 0.30 3.90
C THR A 124 -5.06 1.64 4.34
N ARG A 125 -4.32 2.34 5.17
CA ARG A 125 -4.68 3.69 5.62
C ARG A 125 -3.49 4.61 5.36
N TYR A 126 -3.72 5.62 4.53
CA TYR A 126 -2.72 6.65 4.24
C TYR A 126 -3.11 7.93 4.96
N MET A 127 -2.16 8.53 5.66
CA MET A 127 -2.37 9.77 6.38
C MET A 127 -1.32 10.78 5.94
N ALA A 128 -1.75 11.97 5.55
CA ALA A 128 -0.84 13.07 5.25
C ALA A 128 -0.51 13.81 6.55
N ALA A 129 0.77 14.17 6.72
CA ALA A 129 1.16 14.97 7.86
C ALA A 129 0.49 16.36 7.76
N MET A 130 0.06 16.88 8.90
CA MET A 130 -0.47 18.24 8.97
C MET A 130 0.67 19.24 8.75
N PRO A 131 0.43 20.34 8.01
CA PRO A 131 1.40 21.41 7.93
C PRO A 131 1.65 21.99 9.34
N SER A 132 2.90 22.26 9.65
CA SER A 132 3.26 22.88 10.94
C SER A 132 3.08 24.39 10.91
#